data_f87c3dfe8d93394f939fadcb2c6ed82f
#
_entry.id   f87c3dfe8d93394f939fadcb2c6ed82f
#
_cell.length_a   1.000
_cell.length_b   1.000
_cell.length_c   1.000
_cell.angle_alpha   90.00
_cell.angle_beta   90.00
_cell.angle_gamma   90.00
#
_symmetry.space_group_name_H-M   'P 1'
#
loop_
_entity.id
_entity.type
_entity.pdbx_description
1 polymer ?
#
loop_
_entity_poly.entity_id
_entity_poly.type
_entity_poly.pdbx_seq_one_letter_code
_entity_poly.pdbx_strand_id
1 'polypeptide(L)'
;MLKVLFTGGGGVGSEALWKLYSDRYEMHFADANVRAIDPIIALDRCHEIPWASDPKFVNKINAICKQYKIDLLVPGVDEELLILAKEINRLAPTK
;
A
#
# COMPACT_ATOMS: atom_id res chain seq x y z
N MET A 1 -8.91 -2.03 15.10
CA MET A 1 -9.17 -2.35 13.69
C MET A 1 -7.83 -2.59 12.99
N LEU A 2 -7.71 -3.69 12.28
CA LEU A 2 -6.49 -4.03 11.56
C LEU A 2 -6.23 -3.01 10.44
N LYS A 3 -4.99 -2.54 10.34
CA LYS A 3 -4.59 -1.53 9.36
C LYS A 3 -3.78 -2.20 8.25
N VAL A 4 -4.25 -2.08 7.02
CA VAL A 4 -3.69 -2.78 5.87
C VAL A 4 -3.27 -1.78 4.80
N LEU A 5 -2.08 -1.96 4.24
CA LEU A 5 -1.61 -1.18 3.11
C LEU A 5 -1.49 -2.09 1.89
N PHE A 6 -2.22 -1.75 0.84
CA PHE A 6 -2.11 -2.41 -0.47
C PHE A 6 -1.31 -1.52 -1.40
N THR A 7 -0.27 -2.05 -2.03
CA THR A 7 0.43 -1.37 -3.10
C THR A 7 -0.17 -1.76 -4.44
N GLY A 8 0.06 -0.96 -5.47
CA GLY A 8 -0.61 -1.17 -6.75
C GLY A 8 -2.11 -0.86 -6.67
N GLY A 9 -2.47 0.15 -5.88
CA GLY A 9 -3.88 0.49 -5.60
C GLY A 9 -4.69 0.96 -6.80
N GLY A 10 -4.03 1.33 -7.91
CA GLY A 10 -4.70 1.65 -9.18
C GLY A 10 -5.05 0.43 -10.00
N GLY A 11 -4.70 -0.77 -9.54
CA GLY A 11 -4.99 -2.00 -10.26
C GLY A 11 -6.43 -2.46 -10.13
N VAL A 12 -6.76 -3.47 -10.90
CA VAL A 12 -8.08 -4.10 -10.90
C VAL A 12 -8.33 -4.78 -9.56
N GLY A 13 -9.48 -4.55 -8.98
CA GLY A 13 -9.88 -5.22 -7.73
C GLY A 13 -9.84 -4.34 -6.48
N SER A 14 -9.14 -3.21 -6.51
CA SER A 14 -9.08 -2.31 -5.35
C SER A 14 -10.45 -1.78 -4.95
N GLU A 15 -11.28 -1.43 -5.92
CA GLU A 15 -12.66 -0.99 -5.68
C GLU A 15 -13.46 -2.06 -4.95
N ALA A 16 -13.37 -3.31 -5.41
CA ALA A 16 -14.10 -4.42 -4.79
C ALA A 16 -13.62 -4.67 -3.36
N LEU A 17 -12.32 -4.63 -3.12
CA LEU A 17 -11.77 -4.76 -1.77
C LEU A 17 -12.28 -3.66 -0.85
N TRP A 18 -12.30 -2.41 -1.33
CA TRP A 18 -12.80 -1.28 -0.56
C TRP A 18 -14.26 -1.47 -0.19
N LYS A 19 -15.11 -1.84 -1.15
CA LYS A 19 -16.54 -2.04 -0.92
C LYS A 19 -16.82 -3.17 0.05
N LEU A 20 -16.03 -4.25 0.00
CA LEU A 20 -16.27 -5.42 0.84
C LEU A 20 -15.74 -5.27 2.26
N TYR A 21 -14.62 -4.58 2.44
CA TYR A 21 -13.87 -4.65 3.70
C TYR A 21 -13.60 -3.31 4.38
N SER A 22 -13.98 -2.17 3.79
CA SER A 22 -13.66 -0.87 4.37
C SER A 22 -14.33 -0.62 5.73
N ASP A 23 -15.37 -1.35 6.06
CA ASP A 23 -16.04 -1.28 7.36
C ASP A 23 -15.38 -2.18 8.42
N ARG A 24 -14.49 -3.09 8.01
CA ARG A 24 -13.83 -4.05 8.92
C ARG A 24 -12.36 -3.75 9.15
N TYR A 25 -11.71 -3.13 8.17
CA TYR A 25 -10.28 -2.86 8.20
C TYR A 25 -10.04 -1.40 7.86
N GLU A 26 -9.01 -0.82 8.45
CA GLU A 26 -8.51 0.48 7.99
C GLU A 26 -7.62 0.21 6.77
N MET A 27 -8.16 0.44 5.58
CA MET A 27 -7.49 0.11 4.33
C MET A 27 -6.85 1.34 3.72
N HIS A 28 -5.57 1.21 3.41
CA HIS A 28 -4.79 2.22 2.70
C HIS A 28 -4.34 1.62 1.37
N PHE A 29 -4.28 2.47 0.35
CA PHE A 29 -3.85 2.08 -0.99
C PHE A 29 -2.74 3.00 -1.46
N ALA A 30 -1.72 2.44 -2.08
CA ALA A 30 -0.60 3.20 -2.61
C ALA A 30 -0.35 2.82 -4.06
N ASP A 31 0.04 3.79 -4.87
CA ASP A 31 0.36 3.58 -6.28
C ASP A 31 1.35 4.65 -6.74
N ALA A 32 2.18 4.33 -7.71
CA ALA A 32 3.06 5.31 -8.32
C ALA A 32 2.27 6.38 -9.06
N ASN A 33 1.05 6.07 -9.48
CA ASN A 33 0.09 7.03 -10.01
C ASN A 33 -1.16 7.03 -9.13
N VAL A 34 -1.18 7.92 -8.14
CA VAL A 34 -2.29 7.98 -7.18
C VAL A 34 -3.64 8.29 -7.86
N ARG A 35 -3.61 8.93 -9.03
CA ARG A 35 -4.84 9.23 -9.78
C ARG A 35 -5.47 7.99 -10.40
N ALA A 36 -4.73 6.89 -10.52
CA ALA A 36 -5.26 5.63 -11.01
C ALA A 36 -6.11 4.90 -9.96
N ILE A 37 -6.01 5.29 -8.69
CA ILE A 37 -6.81 4.69 -7.62
C ILE A 37 -8.26 5.13 -7.79
N ASP A 38 -9.19 4.18 -7.69
CA ASP A 38 -10.62 4.43 -7.88
C ASP A 38 -11.11 5.54 -6.93
N PRO A 39 -11.86 6.54 -7.45
CA PRO A 39 -12.33 7.66 -6.63
C PRO A 39 -13.31 7.28 -5.51
N ILE A 40 -13.85 6.06 -5.51
CA ILE A 40 -14.65 5.58 -4.38
C ILE A 40 -13.81 5.47 -3.10
N ILE A 41 -12.50 5.28 -3.24
CA ILE A 41 -11.59 5.16 -2.10
C ILE A 41 -11.30 6.55 -1.56
N ALA A 42 -11.49 6.73 -0.25
CA ALA A 42 -11.29 8.03 0.39
C ALA A 42 -9.87 8.56 0.17
N LEU A 43 -9.74 9.86 -0.10
CA LEU A 43 -8.46 10.48 -0.43
C LEU A 43 -7.41 10.32 0.67
N ASP A 44 -7.82 10.34 1.93
CA ASP A 44 -6.90 10.16 3.07
C ASP A 44 -6.38 8.72 3.19
N ARG A 45 -6.88 7.81 2.39
CA ARG A 45 -6.43 6.42 2.31
C ARG A 45 -5.63 6.12 1.06
N CYS A 46 -5.37 7.13 0.23
CA CYS A 46 -4.61 7.01 -1.01
C CYS A 46 -3.25 7.68 -0.85
N HIS A 47 -2.19 6.96 -1.21
CA HIS A 47 -0.81 7.44 -1.05
C HIS A 47 -0.03 7.28 -2.34
N GLU A 48 0.71 8.33 -2.71
CA GLU A 48 1.62 8.26 -3.84
C GLU A 48 2.96 7.70 -3.39
N ILE A 49 3.49 6.75 -4.16
CA ILE A 49 4.78 6.13 -3.89
C ILE A 49 5.64 6.14 -5.17
N PRO A 50 6.98 6.07 -5.06
CA PRO A 50 7.82 5.90 -6.23
C PRO A 50 7.58 4.56 -6.93
N TRP A 51 8.04 4.44 -8.17
CA TRP A 51 8.10 3.15 -8.85
C TRP A 51 8.98 2.17 -8.07
N ALA A 52 8.72 0.89 -8.21
CA ALA A 52 9.50 -0.16 -7.52
C ALA A 52 11.00 -0.11 -7.86
N SER A 53 11.35 0.36 -9.05
CA SER A 53 12.74 0.52 -9.46
C SER A 53 13.45 1.73 -8.85
N ASP A 54 12.71 2.64 -8.21
CA ASP A 54 13.28 3.83 -7.58
C ASP A 54 13.96 3.45 -6.26
N PRO A 55 15.20 3.90 -6.00
CA PRO A 55 15.87 3.58 -4.74
C PRO A 55 15.15 4.12 -3.50
N LYS A 56 14.22 5.05 -3.66
CA LYS A 56 13.43 5.61 -2.55
C LYS A 56 12.15 4.81 -2.27
N PHE A 57 11.84 3.80 -3.07
CA PHE A 57 10.60 3.03 -2.96
C PHE A 57 10.42 2.42 -1.56
N VAL A 58 11.40 1.65 -1.10
CA VAL A 58 11.33 0.97 0.21
C VAL A 58 11.22 1.98 1.35
N ASN A 59 11.98 3.07 1.27
CA ASN A 59 11.94 4.11 2.31
C ASN A 59 10.57 4.76 2.40
N LYS A 60 9.91 5.00 1.26
CA LYS A 60 8.57 5.60 1.23
C LYS A 60 7.53 4.64 1.80
N ILE A 61 7.59 3.37 1.42
CA ILE A 61 6.70 2.34 1.96
C ILE A 61 6.87 2.25 3.48
N ASN A 62 8.11 2.22 3.95
CA ASN A 62 8.40 2.16 5.37
C ASN A 62 7.87 3.40 6.12
N ALA A 63 7.99 4.59 5.54
CA ALA A 63 7.48 5.81 6.12
C ALA A 63 5.95 5.77 6.28
N ILE A 64 5.23 5.28 5.28
CA ILE A 64 3.77 5.13 5.32
C ILE A 64 3.39 4.12 6.41
N CYS A 65 4.06 2.99 6.46
CA CYS A 65 3.78 1.96 7.46
C CYS A 65 3.97 2.51 8.89
N LYS A 66 4.98 3.31 9.12
CA LYS A 66 5.22 3.93 10.42
C LYS A 66 4.19 5.01 10.74
N GLN A 67 3.91 5.88 9.78
CA GLN A 67 3.01 7.01 9.98
C GLN A 67 1.59 6.56 10.33
N TYR A 68 1.10 5.54 9.66
CA TYR A 68 -0.26 5.04 9.82
C TYR A 68 -0.35 3.78 10.68
N LYS A 69 0.78 3.30 11.21
CA LYS A 69 0.85 2.10 12.05
C LYS A 69 0.25 0.89 11.35
N ILE A 70 0.68 0.66 10.12
CA ILE A 70 0.17 -0.44 9.30
C ILE A 70 0.54 -1.80 9.92
N ASP A 71 -0.45 -2.67 10.01
CA ASP A 71 -0.29 -4.02 10.57
C ASP A 71 0.06 -5.05 9.49
N LEU A 72 -0.42 -4.84 8.26
CA LEU A 72 -0.22 -5.79 7.16
C LEU A 72 0.07 -5.05 5.87
N LEU A 73 1.16 -5.40 5.22
CA LEU A 73 1.54 -4.89 3.90
C LEU A 73 1.25 -5.96 2.85
N VAL A 74 0.46 -5.61 1.85
CA VAL A 74 0.09 -6.52 0.75
C VAL A 74 0.59 -5.93 -0.57
N PRO A 75 1.71 -6.45 -1.13
CA PRO A 75 2.18 -6.02 -2.44
C PRO A 75 1.22 -6.46 -3.54
N GLY A 76 0.83 -5.52 -4.39
CA GLY A 76 -0.08 -5.77 -5.49
C GLY A 76 0.58 -5.91 -6.86
N VAL A 77 1.91 -5.77 -6.93
CA VAL A 77 2.69 -5.85 -8.16
C VAL A 77 3.88 -6.77 -7.94
N ASP A 78 4.17 -7.66 -8.89
CA ASP A 78 5.24 -8.66 -8.75
C ASP A 78 6.61 -8.05 -8.52
N GLU A 79 6.93 -6.95 -9.20
CA GLU A 79 8.20 -6.24 -9.00
C GLU A 79 8.38 -5.75 -7.58
N GLU A 80 7.29 -5.24 -6.99
CA GLU A 80 7.29 -4.76 -5.61
C GLU A 80 7.48 -5.90 -4.63
N LEU A 81 6.88 -7.04 -4.91
CA LEU A 81 7.00 -8.22 -4.06
C LEU A 81 8.46 -8.66 -3.91
N LEU A 82 9.20 -8.71 -5.02
CA LEU A 82 10.61 -9.10 -5.00
C LEU A 82 11.46 -8.11 -4.21
N ILE A 83 11.25 -6.82 -4.43
CA ILE A 83 12.02 -5.77 -3.76
C ILE A 83 11.73 -5.76 -2.27
N LEU A 84 10.46 -5.84 -1.89
CA LEU A 84 10.05 -5.81 -0.49
C LEU A 84 10.53 -7.06 0.25
N ALA A 85 10.54 -8.21 -0.41
CA ALA A 85 11.05 -9.45 0.19
C ALA A 85 12.55 -9.35 0.50
N LYS A 86 13.34 -8.70 -0.38
CA LYS A 86 14.78 -8.50 -0.16
C LYS A 86 15.06 -7.52 0.97
N GLU A 87 14.16 -6.57 1.20
CA GLU A 87 14.38 -5.46 2.13
C GLU A 87 13.53 -5.59 3.40
N ILE A 88 13.06 -6.80 3.69
CA ILE A 88 12.11 -7.02 4.79
C ILE A 88 12.64 -6.55 6.14
N ASN A 89 13.96 -6.64 6.36
CA ASN A 89 14.58 -6.21 7.62
C ASN A 89 14.63 -4.69 7.78
N ARG A 90 14.39 -3.94 6.70
CA ARG A 90 14.39 -2.48 6.69
C ARG A 90 13.00 -1.89 6.85
N LEU A 91 11.96 -2.72 6.73
CA LEU A 91 10.58 -2.25 6.83
C LEU A 91 10.15 -2.13 8.28
N ALA A 92 9.17 -1.25 8.54
CA ALA A 92 8.52 -1.19 9.83
C ALA A 92 7.87 -2.54 10.14
N PRO A 93 7.73 -2.91 11.43
CA PRO A 93 7.06 -4.18 11.75
C PRO A 93 5.65 -4.24 11.16
N THR A 94 5.42 -5.22 10.30
CA THR A 94 4.11 -5.52 9.70
C THR A 94 3.89 -7.02 9.77
N LYS A 95 2.65 -7.42 9.65
CA LYS A 95 2.31 -8.85 9.69
C LYS A 95 2.03 -9.41 8.32
#